data_b61f52591de96281258896d97d78afd2
#
_entry.id   b61f52591de96281258896d97d78afd2
#
_cell.length_a   1.000
_cell.length_b   1.000
_cell.length_c   1.000
_cell.angle_alpha   90.00
_cell.angle_beta   90.00
_cell.angle_gamma   90.00
#
_symmetry.space_group_name_H-M   'P 1'
#
loop_
_entity.id
_entity.type
_entity.pdbx_description
1 polymer ?
#
loop_
_entity_poly.entity_id
_entity_poly.type
_entity_poly.pdbx_seq_one_letter_code
_entity_poly.pdbx_strand_id
1 'polypeptide(L)'
;MRRRSELCAFKFEDMCQAPDKKPAIRLNFSKTDQFGTGKILPISQELFDLLEKWRSMISDEGYILRSINRHGHFGNNLHPASVSTILKALQKDLKIDSDEQLLSGHSFRVGAALDLLEQGEPLERIMLRGGWHTDSAAMKYLRNWCM
;
A
#
# COMPACT_ATOMS: atom_id res chain seq x y z
N MET A 1 -4.10 1.52 -0.66
CA MET A 1 -4.46 1.20 -2.06
C MET A 1 -3.32 1.43 -3.06
N ARG A 2 -2.08 1.04 -2.82
CA ARG A 2 -0.95 1.27 -3.75
C ARG A 2 -0.54 -0.02 -4.47
N ARG A 3 0.14 0.11 -5.62
CA ARG A 3 0.71 -1.05 -6.31
C ARG A 3 1.86 -1.62 -5.49
N ARG A 4 2.11 -2.93 -5.59
CA ARG A 4 3.22 -3.61 -4.87
C ARG A 4 4.57 -2.94 -5.11
N SER A 5 4.85 -2.54 -6.34
CA SER A 5 6.09 -1.83 -6.69
C SER A 5 6.19 -0.47 -6.01
N GLU A 6 5.09 0.27 -5.93
CA GLU A 6 5.04 1.57 -5.24
C GLU A 6 5.20 1.37 -3.73
N LEU A 7 4.55 0.34 -3.17
CA LEU A 7 4.64 0.01 -1.75
C LEU A 7 6.08 -0.32 -1.32
N CYS A 8 6.77 -1.15 -2.12
CA CYS A 8 8.15 -1.53 -1.84
C CYS A 8 9.19 -0.43 -2.15
N ALA A 9 8.78 0.64 -2.83
CA ALA A 9 9.65 1.76 -3.15
C ALA A 9 9.66 2.86 -2.08
N PHE A 10 8.73 2.86 -1.13
CA PHE A 10 8.71 3.86 -0.07
C PHE A 10 9.92 3.75 0.83
N LYS A 11 10.46 4.93 1.17
CA LYS A 11 11.57 5.09 2.10
C LYS A 11 11.13 5.89 3.32
N PHE A 12 11.91 5.83 4.40
CA PHE A 12 11.63 6.65 5.58
C PHE A 12 11.71 8.14 5.29
N GLU A 13 12.56 8.54 4.33
CA GLU A 13 12.70 9.93 3.89
C GLU A 13 11.46 10.44 3.15
N ASP A 14 10.58 9.56 2.70
CA ASP A 14 9.29 9.90 2.08
C ASP A 14 8.20 10.23 3.11
N MET A 15 8.42 9.92 4.38
CA MET A 15 7.49 10.28 5.46
C MET A 15 7.49 11.80 5.63
N CYS A 16 6.32 12.40 5.62
CA CYS A 16 6.16 13.85 5.64
C CYS A 16 4.84 14.26 6.30
N GLN A 17 4.61 15.56 6.37
CA GLN A 17 3.30 16.11 6.73
C GLN A 17 2.61 16.66 5.49
N ALA A 18 1.31 16.42 5.40
CA ALA A 18 0.46 17.06 4.40
C ALA A 18 0.27 18.55 4.73
N PRO A 19 -0.24 19.37 3.79
CA PRO A 19 -0.50 20.80 4.05
C PRO A 19 -1.40 21.08 5.26
N ASP A 20 -2.30 20.17 5.60
CA ASP A 20 -3.17 20.22 6.80
C ASP A 20 -2.49 19.70 8.09
N LYS A 21 -1.16 19.53 8.05
CA LYS A 21 -0.30 19.02 9.14
C LYS A 21 -0.57 17.56 9.55
N LYS A 22 -1.39 16.83 8.82
CA LYS A 22 -1.60 15.40 9.07
C LYS A 22 -0.45 14.57 8.54
N PRO A 23 -0.20 13.40 9.14
CA PRO A 23 0.80 12.46 8.65
C PRO A 23 0.54 12.06 7.21
N ALA A 24 1.61 11.97 6.44
CA ALA A 24 1.54 11.62 5.03
C ALA A 24 2.82 10.90 4.59
N ILE A 25 2.74 10.26 3.44
CA ILE A 25 3.91 9.70 2.75
C ILE A 25 3.93 10.21 1.31
N ARG A 26 5.11 10.62 0.84
CA ARG A 26 5.30 11.11 -0.52
C ARG A 26 5.54 9.95 -1.47
N LEU A 27 4.77 9.87 -2.52
CA LEU A 27 5.00 8.97 -3.64
C LEU A 27 5.75 9.74 -4.74
N ASN A 28 7.07 9.57 -4.81
CA ASN A 28 7.93 10.31 -5.73
C ASN A 28 7.75 9.88 -7.18
N PHE A 29 7.51 8.57 -7.42
CA PHE A 29 7.32 8.02 -8.75
C PHE A 29 6.16 7.04 -8.77
N SER A 30 5.32 7.14 -9.79
CA SER A 30 4.33 6.12 -10.10
C SER A 30 4.40 5.77 -11.59
N LYS A 31 3.90 4.61 -11.98
CA LYS A 31 3.85 4.19 -13.40
C LYS A 31 3.15 5.24 -14.30
N THR A 32 2.36 6.11 -13.70
CA THR A 32 1.51 7.09 -14.37
C THR A 32 1.97 8.53 -14.15
N ASP A 33 2.97 8.75 -13.32
CA ASP A 33 3.62 10.04 -13.09
C ASP A 33 5.04 9.99 -13.64
N GLN A 34 5.15 10.11 -14.96
CA GLN A 34 6.43 10.07 -15.66
C GLN A 34 7.26 11.34 -15.45
N PHE A 35 6.62 12.44 -15.02
CA PHE A 35 7.29 13.71 -14.76
C PHE A 35 7.76 13.86 -13.31
N GLY A 36 7.47 12.88 -12.42
CA GLY A 36 7.95 12.91 -11.04
C GLY A 36 7.39 14.07 -10.21
N THR A 37 6.19 14.55 -10.52
CA THR A 37 5.53 15.61 -9.73
C THR A 37 5.26 15.17 -8.31
N GLY A 38 5.25 13.85 -8.07
CA GLY A 38 5.01 13.23 -6.78
C GLY A 38 3.56 13.40 -6.30
N LYS A 39 3.16 12.56 -5.38
CA LYS A 39 1.86 12.68 -4.71
C LYS A 39 2.03 12.56 -3.21
N ILE A 40 1.38 13.43 -2.46
CA ILE A 40 1.27 13.31 -1.01
C ILE A 40 0.06 12.43 -0.70
N LEU A 41 0.29 11.34 0.01
CA LEU A 41 -0.71 10.35 0.38
C LEU A 41 -0.95 10.46 1.88
N PRO A 42 -2.11 10.91 2.34
CA PRO A 42 -2.43 10.91 3.77
C PRO A 42 -2.39 9.48 4.33
N ILE A 43 -1.85 9.33 5.52
CA ILE A 43 -1.84 8.09 6.30
C ILE A 43 -2.45 8.36 7.68
N SER A 44 -2.92 7.30 8.36
CA SER A 44 -3.41 7.45 9.72
C SER A 44 -2.26 7.74 10.70
N GLN A 45 -2.58 8.40 11.81
CA GLN A 45 -1.60 8.63 12.89
C GLN A 45 -1.05 7.30 13.40
N GLU A 46 -1.91 6.31 13.58
CA GLU A 46 -1.52 4.96 14.01
C GLU A 46 -0.47 4.32 13.08
N LEU A 47 -0.68 4.42 11.76
CA LEU A 47 0.31 3.91 10.79
C LEU A 47 1.61 4.70 10.86
N PHE A 48 1.54 6.02 11.01
CA PHE A 48 2.72 6.87 11.14
C PHE A 48 3.56 6.47 12.37
N ASP A 49 2.91 6.31 13.53
CA ASP A 49 3.57 5.93 14.78
C ASP A 49 4.19 4.52 14.67
N LEU A 50 3.51 3.61 13.98
CA LEU A 50 4.04 2.27 13.70
C LEU A 50 5.30 2.33 12.82
N LEU A 51 5.30 3.19 11.81
CA LEU A 51 6.45 3.39 10.91
C LEU A 51 7.63 4.02 11.65
N GLU A 52 7.39 4.99 12.53
CA GLU A 52 8.44 5.60 13.37
C GLU A 52 9.04 4.56 14.34
N LYS A 53 8.19 3.75 14.98
CA LYS A 53 8.66 2.63 15.80
C LYS A 53 9.50 1.64 15.00
N TRP A 54 9.05 1.30 13.80
CA TRP A 54 9.79 0.41 12.90
C TRP A 54 11.13 1.02 12.48
N ARG A 55 11.15 2.30 12.14
CA ARG A 55 12.35 3.07 11.83
C ARG A 55 13.40 2.98 12.94
N SER A 56 12.99 3.20 14.19
CA SER A 56 13.89 3.12 15.34
C SER A 56 14.51 1.72 15.57
N MET A 57 13.84 0.66 15.08
CA MET A 57 14.31 -0.72 15.24
C MET A 57 15.31 -1.17 14.18
N ILE A 58 15.22 -0.63 12.96
CA ILE A 58 15.99 -1.17 11.83
C ILE A 58 17.06 -0.22 11.30
N SER A 59 16.74 1.04 11.09
CA SER A 59 17.62 2.10 10.60
C SER A 59 16.83 3.37 10.37
N ASP A 60 17.43 4.51 10.50
CA ASP A 60 16.79 5.81 10.25
C ASP A 60 16.59 6.13 8.78
N GLU A 61 17.20 5.39 7.86
CA GLU A 61 17.25 5.70 6.45
C GLU A 61 16.90 4.49 5.57
N GLY A 62 16.50 4.79 4.34
CA GLY A 62 16.30 3.82 3.27
C GLY A 62 14.91 3.19 3.26
N TYR A 63 14.79 2.04 2.59
CA TYR A 63 13.47 1.45 2.34
C TYR A 63 12.76 1.02 3.61
N ILE A 64 11.46 1.34 3.68
CA ILE A 64 10.58 0.96 4.78
C ILE A 64 10.39 -0.56 4.83
N LEU A 65 10.11 -1.18 3.68
CA LEU A 65 9.94 -2.62 3.60
C LEU A 65 11.27 -3.27 3.21
N ARG A 66 11.74 -4.17 4.07
CA ARG A 66 12.99 -4.90 3.88
C ARG A 66 12.77 -6.39 3.97
N SER A 67 13.57 -7.15 3.25
CA SER A 67 13.63 -8.60 3.41
C SER A 67 14.29 -8.97 4.73
N ILE A 68 13.87 -10.09 5.30
CA ILE A 68 14.49 -10.68 6.48
C ILE A 68 14.95 -12.09 6.09
N ASN A 69 16.21 -12.40 6.31
CA ASN A 69 16.70 -13.73 6.06
C ASN A 69 16.38 -14.70 7.22
N ARG A 70 16.64 -15.99 7.02
CA ARG A 70 16.40 -17.03 8.04
C ARG A 70 17.16 -16.86 9.35
N HIS A 71 18.18 -16.00 9.37
CA HIS A 71 19.00 -15.68 10.55
C HIS A 71 18.59 -14.36 11.22
N GLY A 72 17.50 -13.72 10.74
CA GLY A 72 16.99 -12.47 11.30
C GLY A 72 17.69 -11.20 10.79
N HIS A 73 18.60 -11.29 9.82
CA HIS A 73 19.26 -10.11 9.28
C HIS A 73 18.36 -9.42 8.24
N PHE A 74 18.33 -8.10 8.33
CA PHE A 74 17.58 -7.25 7.41
C PHE A 74 18.37 -7.02 6.11
N GLY A 75 17.71 -7.19 4.99
CA GLY A 75 18.21 -6.72 3.69
C GLY A 75 17.93 -5.24 3.46
N ASN A 76 18.35 -4.73 2.32
CA ASN A 76 18.17 -3.32 2.00
C ASN A 76 16.75 -2.97 1.57
N ASN A 77 16.05 -3.87 0.88
CA ASN A 77 14.70 -3.67 0.37
C ASN A 77 13.91 -4.99 0.32
N LEU A 78 12.62 -4.89 0.04
CA LEU A 78 11.75 -6.03 -0.24
C LEU A 78 11.40 -6.06 -1.73
N HIS A 79 11.62 -7.18 -2.40
CA HIS A 79 11.19 -7.33 -3.80
C HIS A 79 9.66 -7.38 -3.89
N PRO A 80 9.01 -6.67 -4.85
CA PRO A 80 7.55 -6.59 -4.95
C PRO A 80 6.85 -7.96 -5.08
N ALA A 81 7.49 -8.96 -5.69
CA ALA A 81 6.93 -10.32 -5.77
C ALA A 81 6.80 -10.97 -4.39
N SER A 82 7.71 -10.67 -3.47
CA SER A 82 7.70 -11.23 -2.11
C SER A 82 6.46 -10.84 -1.31
N VAL A 83 5.86 -9.68 -1.60
CA VAL A 83 4.61 -9.24 -0.96
C VAL A 83 3.51 -10.29 -1.15
N SER A 84 3.31 -10.80 -2.38
CA SER A 84 2.29 -11.82 -2.63
C SER A 84 2.64 -13.16 -1.97
N THR A 85 3.91 -13.52 -1.88
CA THR A 85 4.36 -14.74 -1.19
C THR A 85 4.07 -14.65 0.30
N ILE A 86 4.37 -13.50 0.93
CA ILE A 86 4.08 -13.25 2.34
C ILE A 86 2.57 -13.31 2.60
N LEU A 87 1.75 -12.66 1.77
CA LEU A 87 0.30 -12.65 1.93
C LEU A 87 -0.31 -14.04 1.81
N LYS A 88 0.18 -14.86 0.89
CA LYS A 88 -0.26 -16.26 0.75
C LYS A 88 0.13 -17.11 1.97
N ALA A 89 1.33 -16.92 2.51
CA ALA A 89 1.76 -17.59 3.73
C ALA A 89 0.86 -17.19 4.92
N LEU A 90 0.61 -15.90 5.11
CA LEU A 90 -0.29 -15.40 6.15
C LEU A 90 -1.71 -15.94 6.01
N GLN A 91 -2.26 -16.00 4.79
CA GLN A 91 -3.57 -16.58 4.52
C GLN A 91 -3.64 -18.04 5.00
N LYS A 92 -2.61 -18.82 4.68
CA LYS A 92 -2.51 -20.22 5.11
C LYS A 92 -2.40 -20.35 6.64
N ASP A 93 -1.52 -19.55 7.25
CA ASP A 93 -1.26 -19.61 8.69
C ASP A 93 -2.49 -19.19 9.52
N LEU A 94 -3.21 -18.19 9.04
CA LEU A 94 -4.44 -17.69 9.67
C LEU A 94 -5.69 -18.51 9.33
N LYS A 95 -5.55 -19.57 8.51
CA LYS A 95 -6.67 -20.40 8.06
C LYS A 95 -7.84 -19.59 7.51
N ILE A 96 -7.53 -18.54 6.75
CA ILE A 96 -8.54 -17.74 6.07
C ILE A 96 -8.99 -18.57 4.87
N ASP A 97 -10.10 -19.27 5.06
CA ASP A 97 -10.75 -20.06 4.02
C ASP A 97 -11.37 -19.10 2.99
N SER A 98 -10.69 -18.95 1.87
CA SER A 98 -11.29 -18.42 0.66
C SER A 98 -11.32 -19.56 -0.34
N ASP A 99 -12.49 -20.02 -0.65
CA ASP A 99 -12.73 -21.24 -1.44
C ASP A 99 -12.03 -21.25 -2.80
N GLU A 100 -11.50 -20.17 -3.32
CA GLU A 100 -10.82 -20.16 -4.62
C GLU A 100 -9.76 -19.07 -4.86
N GLN A 101 -9.58 -18.05 -4.00
CA GLN A 101 -8.68 -16.95 -4.33
C GLN A 101 -7.56 -16.72 -3.31
N LEU A 102 -6.34 -16.96 -3.76
CA LEU A 102 -5.16 -16.64 -2.97
C LEU A 102 -4.99 -15.10 -2.85
N LEU A 103 -4.75 -14.64 -1.64
CA LEU A 103 -4.46 -13.23 -1.36
C LEU A 103 -3.23 -12.75 -2.14
N SER A 104 -3.32 -11.55 -2.65
CA SER A 104 -2.25 -10.89 -3.38
C SER A 104 -2.23 -9.40 -3.04
N GLY A 105 -1.17 -8.70 -3.41
CA GLY A 105 -1.15 -7.25 -3.28
C GLY A 105 -2.26 -6.54 -4.07
N HIS A 106 -2.81 -7.19 -5.09
CA HIS A 106 -3.97 -6.69 -5.82
C HIS A 106 -5.27 -6.83 -5.01
N SER A 107 -5.47 -7.96 -4.32
CA SER A 107 -6.63 -8.19 -3.45
C SER A 107 -6.75 -7.10 -2.39
N PHE A 108 -5.66 -6.74 -1.71
CA PHE A 108 -5.65 -5.64 -0.73
C PHE A 108 -5.96 -4.27 -1.34
N ARG A 109 -5.54 -4.06 -2.58
CA ARG A 109 -5.85 -2.80 -3.29
C ARG A 109 -7.34 -2.69 -3.61
N VAL A 110 -7.96 -3.78 -4.03
CA VAL A 110 -9.39 -3.86 -4.31
C VAL A 110 -10.18 -3.75 -3.00
N GLY A 111 -9.84 -4.54 -1.99
CA GLY A 111 -10.49 -4.49 -0.68
C GLY A 111 -10.51 -3.09 -0.08
N ALA A 112 -9.34 -2.42 -0.03
CA ALA A 112 -9.28 -1.05 0.47
C ALA A 112 -10.07 -0.02 -0.37
N ALA A 113 -10.34 -0.30 -1.65
CA ALA A 113 -11.23 0.54 -2.45
C ALA A 113 -12.70 0.30 -2.09
N LEU A 114 -13.07 -0.95 -1.83
CA LEU A 114 -14.41 -1.32 -1.37
C LEU A 114 -14.69 -0.75 0.02
N ASP A 115 -13.75 -0.84 0.97
CA ASP A 115 -13.87 -0.26 2.30
C ASP A 115 -14.15 1.26 2.24
N LEU A 116 -13.46 1.98 1.34
CA LEU A 116 -13.70 3.41 1.16
C LEU A 116 -15.07 3.70 0.52
N LEU A 117 -15.49 2.86 -0.41
CA LEU A 117 -16.82 2.98 -1.01
C LEU A 117 -17.93 2.78 0.03
N GLU A 118 -17.79 1.77 0.91
CA GLU A 118 -18.70 1.52 2.03
C GLU A 118 -18.74 2.67 3.04
N GLN A 119 -17.62 3.36 3.23
CA GLN A 119 -17.53 4.56 4.06
C GLN A 119 -18.13 5.81 3.40
N GLY A 120 -18.68 5.68 2.18
CA GLY A 120 -19.29 6.79 1.44
C GLY A 120 -18.29 7.74 0.78
N GLU A 121 -17.02 7.34 0.64
CA GLU A 121 -16.04 8.17 -0.09
C GLU A 121 -16.41 8.26 -1.58
N PRO A 122 -16.38 9.47 -2.17
CA PRO A 122 -16.68 9.65 -3.59
C PRO A 122 -15.72 8.86 -4.50
N LEU A 123 -16.26 8.33 -5.58
CA LEU A 123 -15.51 7.50 -6.54
C LEU A 123 -14.23 8.20 -7.04
N GLU A 124 -14.30 9.50 -7.30
CA GLU A 124 -13.18 10.32 -7.74
C GLU A 124 -12.02 10.30 -6.74
N ARG A 125 -12.32 10.38 -5.44
CA ARG A 125 -11.32 10.28 -4.37
C ARG A 125 -10.71 8.89 -4.29
N ILE A 126 -11.54 7.85 -4.43
CA ILE A 126 -11.09 6.46 -4.45
C ILE A 126 -10.14 6.25 -5.64
N MET A 127 -10.49 6.76 -6.82
CA MET A 127 -9.67 6.70 -8.02
C MET A 127 -8.33 7.42 -7.84
N LEU A 128 -8.34 8.63 -7.31
CA LEU A 128 -7.13 9.41 -7.02
C LEU A 128 -6.21 8.67 -6.04
N ARG A 129 -6.75 8.14 -4.95
CA ARG A 129 -5.99 7.35 -3.97
C ARG A 129 -5.45 6.06 -4.57
N GLY A 130 -6.23 5.40 -5.42
CA GLY A 130 -5.85 4.18 -6.12
C GLY A 130 -4.91 4.39 -7.30
N GLY A 131 -4.83 5.61 -7.86
CA GLY A 131 -4.10 5.88 -9.11
C GLY A 131 -4.73 5.17 -10.30
N TRP A 132 -6.07 5.13 -10.35
CA TRP A 132 -6.84 4.77 -11.54
C TRP A 132 -7.16 6.02 -12.34
N HIS A 133 -6.93 5.96 -13.66
CA HIS A 133 -7.13 7.12 -14.54
C HIS A 133 -8.48 7.11 -15.22
N THR A 134 -9.16 5.97 -15.26
CA THR A 134 -10.45 5.83 -15.89
C THR A 134 -11.45 5.17 -14.96
N ASP A 135 -12.69 5.62 -15.00
CA ASP A 135 -13.81 5.04 -14.26
C ASP A 135 -13.95 3.54 -14.57
N SER A 136 -13.76 3.17 -15.84
CA SER A 136 -13.84 1.77 -16.27
C SER A 136 -12.84 0.86 -15.55
N ALA A 137 -11.63 1.35 -15.26
CA ALA A 137 -10.63 0.57 -14.55
C ALA A 137 -10.97 0.39 -13.06
N ALA A 138 -11.55 1.40 -12.41
CA ALA A 138 -12.04 1.32 -11.05
C ALA A 138 -13.33 0.48 -10.99
N MET A 139 -14.29 0.78 -11.86
CA MET A 139 -15.59 0.12 -11.90
C MET A 139 -15.50 -1.38 -12.20
N LYS A 140 -14.49 -1.83 -12.95
CA LYS A 140 -14.28 -3.27 -13.18
C LYS A 140 -14.13 -4.06 -11.87
N TYR A 141 -13.55 -3.44 -10.83
CA TYR A 141 -13.35 -4.07 -9.54
C TYR A 141 -14.48 -3.80 -8.55
N LEU A 142 -15.19 -2.69 -8.72
CA LEU A 142 -16.26 -2.27 -7.81
C LEU A 142 -17.64 -2.77 -8.23
N ARG A 143 -17.85 -3.10 -9.51
CA ARG A 143 -19.16 -3.55 -10.05
C ARG A 143 -19.73 -4.79 -9.38
N ASN A 144 -18.89 -5.72 -8.96
CA ASN A 144 -19.36 -6.96 -8.34
C ASN A 144 -19.88 -6.75 -6.91
N TRP A 145 -19.76 -5.53 -6.37
CA TRP A 145 -20.18 -5.20 -5.02
C TRP A 145 -21.52 -4.43 -4.97
N CYS A 146 -21.93 -3.82 -6.07
CA CYS A 146 -23.14 -3.01 -6.15
C CYS A 146 -24.39 -3.79 -6.62
N MET A 147 -24.40 -5.12 -6.46
CA MET A 147 -25.59 -5.93 -6.74
C MET A 147 -26.16 -6.53 -5.49
#